data_c338341ebf0166e8a47d5862717f9973
#
_entry.id   c338341ebf0166e8a47d5862717f9973
#
_cell.length_a   1.000
_cell.length_b   1.000
_cell.length_c   1.000
_cell.angle_alpha   90.00
_cell.angle_beta   90.00
_cell.angle_gamma   90.00
#
_symmetry.space_group_name_H-M   'P 1'
#
loop_
_entity.id
_entity.type
_entity.pdbx_description
1 polymer ?
#
loop_
_entity_poly.entity_id
_entity_poly.type
_entity_poly.pdbx_seq_one_letter_code
_entity_poly.pdbx_strand_id
1 'polypeptide(L)'
;MEQTTTEPRPRSDGGDLVNLLDATARGDRAAFAQLYARTSAKLYGVCLRLLGNEAEAQDVLQEVYVTVWQKAGRFDGSRASPITWLAVIARNKGIDRLRQRPAAAEELDQAAGVKDEAPLAFDVIDRRQEAARLGNCLDELDERARTMIRAAFLDGATYPQLAERERVPLGTMKSWIRRGLQRLRGCLER
;
A
#
# COMPACT_ATOMS: atom_id res chain seq x y z
N MET A 1 47.19 10.21 17.48
CA MET A 1 46.65 9.76 16.17
C MET A 1 45.33 9.11 16.45
N GLU A 2 44.25 9.92 16.43
CA GLU A 2 42.86 9.45 16.63
C GLU A 2 42.29 9.03 15.29
N GLN A 3 42.01 7.75 15.16
CA GLN A 3 41.30 7.21 13.99
C GLN A 3 39.79 7.45 14.18
N THR A 4 39.29 8.46 13.50
CA THR A 4 37.85 8.73 13.42
C THR A 4 37.19 7.62 12.57
N THR A 5 36.56 6.65 13.23
CA THR A 5 35.71 5.64 12.56
C THR A 5 34.46 6.35 12.10
N THR A 6 34.37 6.62 10.82
CA THR A 6 33.16 7.14 10.18
C THR A 6 32.15 6.02 10.08
N GLU A 7 31.13 6.02 10.96
CA GLU A 7 29.97 5.17 10.81
C GLU A 7 29.25 5.47 9.48
N PRO A 8 28.91 4.44 8.67
CA PRO A 8 28.18 4.65 7.44
C PRO A 8 26.76 5.12 7.76
N ARG A 9 26.38 6.28 7.21
CA ARG A 9 24.99 6.80 7.25
C ARG A 9 24.04 5.72 6.76
N PRO A 10 22.84 5.54 7.40
CA PRO A 10 21.85 4.59 6.94
C PRO A 10 21.43 4.97 5.50
N ARG A 11 21.67 4.04 4.57
CA ARG A 11 21.24 4.16 3.18
C ARG A 11 19.71 4.24 3.17
N SER A 12 19.17 5.15 2.38
CA SER A 12 17.72 5.33 2.22
C SER A 12 17.04 3.99 1.92
N ASP A 13 16.07 3.61 2.74
CA ASP A 13 15.34 2.33 2.70
C ASP A 13 14.78 1.99 1.29
N GLY A 14 14.50 3.03 0.49
CA GLY A 14 14.00 2.88 -0.88
C GLY A 14 14.98 2.27 -1.89
N GLY A 15 16.27 2.61 -1.80
CA GLY A 15 17.30 2.07 -2.70
C GLY A 15 17.56 0.58 -2.45
N ASP A 16 17.53 0.17 -1.19
CA ASP A 16 17.70 -1.23 -0.79
C ASP A 16 16.55 -2.12 -1.30
N LEU A 17 15.30 -1.63 -1.25
CA LEU A 17 14.14 -2.38 -1.76
C LEU A 17 14.15 -2.55 -3.28
N VAL A 18 14.68 -1.57 -4.03
CA VAL A 18 14.89 -1.71 -5.50
C VAL A 18 15.84 -2.88 -5.78
N ASN A 19 17.00 -2.90 -5.12
CA ASN A 19 17.99 -3.96 -5.29
C ASN A 19 17.43 -5.35 -4.93
N LEU A 20 16.61 -5.43 -3.87
CA LEU A 20 15.97 -6.68 -3.46
C LEU A 20 14.93 -7.15 -4.49
N LEU A 21 14.15 -6.24 -5.08
CA LEU A 21 13.22 -6.57 -6.17
C LEU A 21 13.94 -7.06 -7.42
N ASP A 22 15.02 -6.40 -7.80
CA ASP A 22 15.82 -6.79 -8.95
C ASP A 22 16.49 -8.15 -8.75
N ALA A 23 17.01 -8.44 -7.56
CA ALA A 23 17.56 -9.75 -7.23
C ALA A 23 16.46 -10.83 -7.20
N THR A 24 15.29 -10.52 -6.64
CA THR A 24 14.11 -11.40 -6.64
C THR A 24 13.68 -11.72 -8.09
N ALA A 25 13.71 -10.74 -8.99
CA ALA A 25 13.39 -10.94 -10.41
C ALA A 25 14.34 -11.92 -11.11
N ARG A 26 15.58 -12.02 -10.61
CA ARG A 26 16.56 -13.02 -11.07
C ARG A 26 16.46 -14.37 -10.36
N GLY A 27 15.47 -14.56 -9.49
CA GLY A 27 15.23 -15.82 -8.79
C GLY A 27 16.02 -15.96 -7.47
N ASP A 28 16.59 -14.89 -6.93
CA ASP A 28 17.31 -14.92 -5.65
C ASP A 28 16.33 -15.06 -4.48
N ARG A 29 16.33 -16.24 -3.86
CA ARG A 29 15.47 -16.57 -2.72
C ARG A 29 15.89 -15.83 -1.46
N ALA A 30 17.18 -15.53 -1.27
CA ALA A 30 17.65 -14.80 -0.09
C ALA A 30 17.22 -13.33 -0.15
N ALA A 31 17.29 -12.71 -1.33
CA ALA A 31 16.76 -11.38 -1.56
C ALA A 31 15.24 -11.31 -1.35
N PHE A 32 14.51 -12.32 -1.82
CA PHE A 32 13.06 -12.43 -1.59
C PHE A 32 12.71 -12.55 -0.10
N ALA A 33 13.44 -13.36 0.67
CA ALA A 33 13.24 -13.47 2.10
C ALA A 33 13.49 -12.13 2.83
N GLN A 34 14.53 -11.39 2.43
CA GLN A 34 14.78 -10.05 2.97
C GLN A 34 13.70 -9.04 2.58
N LEU A 35 13.21 -9.09 1.33
CA LEU A 35 12.09 -8.27 0.88
C LEU A 35 10.84 -8.55 1.73
N TYR A 36 10.54 -9.84 1.98
CA TYR A 36 9.46 -10.25 2.87
C TYR A 36 9.64 -9.68 4.28
N ALA A 37 10.79 -9.90 4.89
CA ALA A 37 11.06 -9.46 6.27
C ALA A 37 10.88 -7.93 6.45
N ARG A 38 11.26 -7.14 5.44
CA ARG A 38 11.19 -5.68 5.51
C ARG A 38 9.82 -5.09 5.17
N THR A 39 8.97 -5.83 4.46
CA THR A 39 7.74 -5.24 3.91
C THR A 39 6.46 -5.94 4.35
N SER A 40 6.53 -7.17 4.92
CA SER A 40 5.35 -7.97 5.26
C SER A 40 4.43 -7.28 6.27
N ALA A 41 4.94 -6.66 7.31
CA ALA A 41 4.13 -5.96 8.30
C ALA A 41 3.31 -4.81 7.68
N LYS A 42 3.92 -4.01 6.78
CA LYS A 42 3.21 -2.95 6.06
C LYS A 42 2.12 -3.50 5.13
N LEU A 43 2.45 -4.55 4.36
CA LEU A 43 1.49 -5.15 3.43
C LEU A 43 0.37 -5.90 4.14
N TYR A 44 0.68 -6.55 5.27
CA TYR A 44 -0.34 -7.15 6.14
C TYR A 44 -1.33 -6.10 6.64
N GLY A 45 -0.84 -4.94 7.10
CA GLY A 45 -1.70 -3.83 7.52
C GLY A 45 -2.62 -3.33 6.39
N VAL A 46 -2.16 -3.34 5.12
CA VAL A 46 -3.01 -3.01 3.97
C VAL A 46 -4.11 -4.07 3.79
N CYS A 47 -3.74 -5.36 3.85
CA CYS A 47 -4.70 -6.47 3.72
C CYS A 47 -5.73 -6.45 4.86
N LEU A 48 -5.27 -6.31 6.10
CA LEU A 48 -6.13 -6.31 7.29
C LEU A 48 -7.13 -5.15 7.28
N ARG A 49 -6.69 -3.95 6.89
CA ARG A 49 -7.58 -2.80 6.76
C ARG A 49 -8.69 -3.00 5.72
N LEU A 50 -8.37 -3.69 4.61
CA LEU A 50 -9.34 -3.97 3.56
C LEU A 50 -10.31 -5.08 3.91
N LEU A 51 -9.82 -6.14 4.57
CA LEU A 51 -10.56 -7.38 4.76
C LEU A 51 -11.28 -7.44 6.12
N GLY A 52 -10.78 -6.71 7.13
CA GLY A 52 -11.32 -6.73 8.50
C GLY A 52 -11.09 -8.04 9.26
N ASN A 53 -10.51 -9.07 8.62
CA ASN A 53 -10.33 -10.41 9.15
C ASN A 53 -8.86 -10.83 9.06
N GLU A 54 -8.27 -11.23 10.19
CA GLU A 54 -6.84 -11.57 10.29
C GLU A 54 -6.45 -12.80 9.47
N ALA A 55 -7.27 -13.85 9.50
CA ALA A 55 -6.99 -15.08 8.76
C ALA A 55 -6.99 -14.82 7.25
N GLU A 56 -8.00 -14.13 6.75
CA GLU A 56 -8.07 -13.75 5.33
C GLU A 56 -6.93 -12.78 4.95
N ALA A 57 -6.55 -11.86 5.85
CA ALA A 57 -5.43 -10.96 5.61
C ALA A 57 -4.10 -11.71 5.49
N GLN A 58 -3.89 -12.76 6.30
CA GLN A 58 -2.72 -13.63 6.21
C GLN A 58 -2.70 -14.43 4.91
N ASP A 59 -3.84 -15.02 4.51
CA ASP A 59 -3.96 -15.77 3.26
C ASP A 59 -3.66 -14.87 2.06
N VAL A 60 -4.27 -13.68 2.03
CA VAL A 60 -4.05 -12.70 0.96
C VAL A 60 -2.60 -12.23 0.94
N LEU A 61 -1.97 -12.03 2.10
CA LEU A 61 -0.55 -11.67 2.17
C LEU A 61 0.34 -12.73 1.51
N GLN A 62 0.06 -14.01 1.73
CA GLN A 62 0.79 -15.10 1.05
C GLN A 62 0.61 -15.02 -0.47
N GLU A 63 -0.62 -14.83 -0.96
CA GLU A 63 -0.89 -14.65 -2.38
C GLU A 63 -0.18 -13.42 -2.97
N VAL A 64 -0.05 -12.34 -2.20
CA VAL A 64 0.71 -11.14 -2.58
C VAL A 64 2.16 -11.51 -2.87
N TYR A 65 2.82 -12.23 -1.96
CA TYR A 65 4.23 -12.59 -2.14
C TYR A 65 4.46 -13.62 -3.24
N VAL A 66 3.54 -14.55 -3.47
CA VAL A 66 3.56 -15.39 -4.67
C VAL A 66 3.51 -14.52 -5.94
N THR A 67 2.63 -13.52 -5.97
CA THR A 67 2.53 -12.58 -7.10
C THR A 67 3.78 -11.72 -7.25
N VAL A 68 4.36 -11.25 -6.15
CA VAL A 68 5.63 -10.49 -6.15
C VAL A 68 6.75 -11.33 -6.74
N TRP A 69 6.91 -12.58 -6.32
CA TRP A 69 7.90 -13.50 -6.88
C TRP A 69 7.76 -13.66 -8.41
N GLN A 70 6.53 -13.81 -8.88
CA GLN A 70 6.24 -14.00 -10.32
C GLN A 70 6.42 -12.73 -11.16
N LYS A 71 6.22 -11.55 -10.54
CA LYS A 71 6.12 -10.28 -11.26
C LYS A 71 7.22 -9.26 -10.89
N ALA A 72 8.21 -9.62 -10.08
CA ALA A 72 9.28 -8.71 -9.68
C ALA A 72 9.99 -8.05 -10.88
N GLY A 73 10.21 -8.81 -11.97
CA GLY A 73 10.79 -8.29 -13.20
C GLY A 73 9.94 -7.27 -13.97
N ARG A 74 8.71 -7.02 -13.54
CA ARG A 74 7.84 -5.97 -14.10
C ARG A 74 7.87 -4.67 -13.29
N PHE A 75 8.62 -4.65 -12.20
CA PHE A 75 8.80 -3.44 -11.41
C PHE A 75 9.57 -2.39 -12.23
N ASP A 76 9.06 -1.17 -12.22
CA ASP A 76 9.67 -0.02 -12.89
C ASP A 76 9.82 1.12 -11.88
N GLY A 77 11.03 1.33 -11.40
CA GLY A 77 11.36 2.34 -10.39
C GLY A 77 11.14 3.78 -10.87
N SER A 78 11.03 4.01 -12.18
CA SER A 78 10.68 5.33 -12.73
C SER A 78 9.21 5.70 -12.55
N ARG A 79 8.34 4.70 -12.34
CA ARG A 79 6.88 4.85 -12.25
C ARG A 79 6.35 4.87 -10.82
N ALA A 80 6.99 4.14 -9.93
CA ALA A 80 6.55 4.06 -8.53
C ALA A 80 7.70 3.63 -7.62
N SER A 81 7.62 4.00 -6.33
CA SER A 81 8.51 3.42 -5.32
C SER A 81 8.23 1.93 -5.12
N PRO A 82 9.22 1.13 -4.68
CA PRO A 82 9.04 -0.29 -4.39
C PRO A 82 7.85 -0.58 -3.49
N ILE A 83 7.75 0.15 -2.39
CA ILE A 83 6.67 -0.06 -1.42
C ILE A 83 5.29 0.28 -1.99
N THR A 84 5.20 1.30 -2.85
CA THR A 84 3.96 1.65 -3.54
C THR A 84 3.53 0.55 -4.50
N TRP A 85 4.48 -0.02 -5.26
CA TRP A 85 4.20 -1.11 -6.18
C TRP A 85 3.70 -2.37 -5.44
N LEU A 86 4.36 -2.72 -4.33
CA LEU A 86 3.96 -3.83 -3.46
C LEU A 86 2.58 -3.59 -2.84
N ALA A 87 2.31 -2.38 -2.33
CA ALA A 87 1.02 -2.03 -1.74
C ALA A 87 -0.14 -2.10 -2.77
N VAL A 88 0.12 -1.74 -4.02
CA VAL A 88 -0.88 -1.90 -5.11
C VAL A 88 -1.20 -3.37 -5.36
N ILE A 89 -0.21 -4.27 -5.31
CA ILE A 89 -0.45 -5.72 -5.44
C ILE A 89 -1.29 -6.20 -4.26
N ALA A 90 -0.92 -5.85 -3.02
CA ALA A 90 -1.64 -6.23 -1.81
C ALA A 90 -3.10 -5.74 -1.85
N ARG A 91 -3.31 -4.48 -2.21
CA ARG A 91 -4.64 -3.90 -2.36
C ARG A 91 -5.48 -4.63 -3.40
N ASN A 92 -4.93 -4.88 -4.58
CA ASN A 92 -5.68 -5.55 -5.65
C ASN A 92 -6.09 -6.97 -5.22
N LYS A 93 -5.20 -7.71 -4.58
CA LYS A 93 -5.50 -9.04 -4.03
C LYS A 93 -6.58 -8.98 -2.93
N GLY A 94 -6.52 -8.00 -2.04
CA GLY A 94 -7.56 -7.79 -1.03
C GLY A 94 -8.93 -7.47 -1.64
N ILE A 95 -8.98 -6.62 -2.67
CA ILE A 95 -10.23 -6.33 -3.40
C ILE A 95 -10.77 -7.58 -4.11
N ASP A 96 -9.89 -8.36 -4.75
CA ASP A 96 -10.31 -9.60 -5.42
C ASP A 96 -10.88 -10.59 -4.40
N ARG A 97 -10.32 -10.69 -3.19
CA ARG A 97 -10.86 -11.50 -2.09
C ARG A 97 -12.23 -10.99 -1.62
N LEU A 98 -12.41 -9.67 -1.41
CA LEU A 98 -13.69 -9.08 -1.04
C LEU A 98 -14.81 -9.41 -2.05
N ARG A 99 -14.49 -9.38 -3.35
CA ARG A 99 -15.44 -9.70 -4.41
C ARG A 99 -15.85 -11.17 -4.46
N GLN A 100 -15.04 -12.04 -3.91
CA GLN A 100 -15.32 -13.48 -3.84
C GLN A 100 -16.15 -13.86 -2.62
N ARG A 101 -16.35 -12.92 -1.67
CA ARG A 101 -17.23 -13.16 -0.52
C ARG A 101 -18.69 -13.30 -1.00
N PRO A 102 -19.43 -14.32 -0.54
CA PRO A 102 -20.89 -14.39 -0.77
C PRO A 102 -21.57 -13.19 -0.11
N ALA A 103 -22.59 -12.63 -0.76
CA ALA A 103 -23.33 -11.46 -0.25
C ALA A 103 -23.91 -11.64 1.17
N ALA A 104 -24.11 -12.87 1.63
CA ALA A 104 -24.60 -13.18 2.98
C ALA A 104 -23.54 -13.01 4.11
N ALA A 105 -22.27 -12.84 3.77
CA ALA A 105 -21.19 -12.70 4.77
C ALA A 105 -20.93 -11.24 5.21
N GLU A 106 -21.52 -10.27 4.52
CA GLU A 106 -21.29 -8.85 4.80
C GLU A 106 -21.95 -8.36 6.11
N GLU A 107 -22.98 -9.05 6.61
CA GLU A 107 -23.71 -8.61 7.82
C GLU A 107 -23.01 -8.95 9.14
N LEU A 108 -22.09 -9.92 9.18
CA LEU A 108 -21.42 -10.35 10.41
C LEU A 108 -20.11 -9.61 10.72
N ASP A 109 -19.48 -8.97 9.73
CA ASP A 109 -18.10 -8.44 9.86
C ASP A 109 -18.02 -6.95 10.25
N GLN A 110 -19.17 -6.25 10.33
CA GLN A 110 -19.19 -4.82 10.73
C GLN A 110 -18.91 -4.56 12.22
N ALA A 111 -18.77 -5.59 13.04
CA ALA A 111 -18.58 -5.49 14.49
C ALA A 111 -17.12 -5.69 14.98
N ALA A 112 -16.21 -6.12 14.14
CA ALA A 112 -14.82 -6.36 14.52
C ALA A 112 -13.98 -5.09 14.36
N GLY A 113 -14.05 -4.19 15.35
CA GLY A 113 -13.08 -3.09 15.48
C GLY A 113 -11.67 -3.66 15.61
N VAL A 114 -10.81 -3.33 14.65
CA VAL A 114 -9.37 -3.64 14.69
C VAL A 114 -8.79 -2.99 15.96
N LYS A 115 -8.50 -3.80 16.99
CA LYS A 115 -7.68 -3.37 18.12
C LYS A 115 -6.25 -3.25 17.64
N ASP A 116 -5.74 -2.03 17.65
CA ASP A 116 -4.33 -1.70 17.43
C ASP A 116 -3.48 -2.44 18.48
N GLU A 117 -2.78 -3.50 18.10
CA GLU A 117 -1.68 -4.03 18.92
C GLU A 117 -0.53 -3.05 18.83
N ALA A 118 -0.11 -2.54 20.00
CA ALA A 118 0.81 -1.43 20.17
C ALA A 118 2.18 -1.67 19.50
N PRO A 119 2.55 -0.90 18.48
CA PRO A 119 3.92 -0.89 17.95
C PRO A 119 4.86 -0.21 18.95
N LEU A 120 6.15 -0.60 18.94
CA LEU A 120 7.20 0.00 19.74
C LEU A 120 7.21 1.53 19.62
N ALA A 121 7.34 2.24 20.74
CA ALA A 121 7.04 3.67 20.90
C ALA A 121 7.71 4.63 19.89
N PHE A 122 8.85 4.29 19.32
CA PHE A 122 9.59 5.13 18.36
C PHE A 122 8.95 5.11 16.96
N ASP A 123 8.50 3.94 16.51
CA ASP A 123 7.79 3.76 15.22
C ASP A 123 6.39 4.42 15.20
N VAL A 124 5.77 4.62 16.38
CA VAL A 124 4.44 5.19 16.50
C VAL A 124 4.42 6.70 16.24
N ILE A 125 5.46 7.42 16.69
CA ILE A 125 5.52 8.89 16.53
C ILE A 125 5.71 9.23 15.06
N ASP A 126 6.60 8.54 14.36
CA ASP A 126 6.89 8.76 12.93
C ASP A 126 5.67 8.41 12.07
N ARG A 127 5.03 7.27 12.34
CA ARG A 127 3.79 6.87 11.65
C ARG A 127 2.61 7.80 11.91
N ARG A 128 2.48 8.35 13.12
CA ARG A 128 1.44 9.33 13.43
C ARG A 128 1.67 10.65 12.69
N GLN A 129 2.91 11.10 12.59
CA GLN A 129 3.25 12.30 11.83
C GLN A 129 3.04 12.10 10.33
N GLU A 130 3.46 10.97 9.77
CA GLU A 130 3.20 10.61 8.37
C GLU A 130 1.68 10.52 8.09
N ALA A 131 0.92 9.89 8.97
CA ALA A 131 -0.53 9.77 8.84
C ALA A 131 -1.24 11.13 8.94
N ALA A 132 -0.82 11.99 9.87
CA ALA A 132 -1.33 13.35 10.00
C ALA A 132 -1.00 14.20 8.76
N ARG A 133 0.24 14.10 8.26
CA ARG A 133 0.68 14.78 7.03
C ARG A 133 -0.13 14.32 5.82
N LEU A 134 -0.36 13.02 5.68
CA LEU A 134 -1.22 12.46 4.64
C LEU A 134 -2.66 12.98 4.78
N GLY A 135 -3.19 13.02 6.01
CA GLY A 135 -4.52 13.58 6.31
C GLY A 135 -4.64 15.02 5.84
N ASN A 136 -3.70 15.87 6.25
CA ASN A 136 -3.66 17.29 5.85
C ASN A 136 -3.59 17.44 4.32
N CYS A 137 -2.74 16.66 3.64
CA CYS A 137 -2.64 16.71 2.19
C CYS A 137 -3.89 16.18 1.47
N LEU A 138 -4.62 15.23 2.06
CA LEU A 138 -5.92 14.81 1.55
C LEU A 138 -6.97 15.91 1.70
N ASP A 139 -6.90 16.69 2.78
CA ASP A 139 -7.82 17.81 3.04
C ASP A 139 -7.56 19.02 2.11
N GLU A 140 -6.34 19.18 1.58
CA GLU A 140 -6.02 20.16 0.54
C GLU A 140 -6.62 19.81 -0.85
N LEU A 141 -7.06 18.57 -1.06
CA LEU A 141 -7.72 18.18 -2.29
C LEU A 141 -9.16 18.70 -2.33
N ASP A 142 -9.65 18.98 -3.55
CA ASP A 142 -11.09 19.20 -3.72
C ASP A 142 -11.88 17.97 -3.22
N GLU A 143 -13.09 18.23 -2.70
CA GLU A 143 -13.91 17.21 -2.05
C GLU A 143 -14.15 15.98 -2.94
N ARG A 144 -14.32 16.18 -4.25
CA ARG A 144 -14.54 15.12 -5.21
C ARG A 144 -13.31 14.24 -5.36
N ALA A 145 -12.12 14.83 -5.54
CA ALA A 145 -10.87 14.10 -5.66
C ALA A 145 -10.58 13.33 -4.36
N ARG A 146 -10.76 13.96 -3.20
CA ARG A 146 -10.60 13.33 -1.88
C ARG A 146 -11.50 12.11 -1.73
N THR A 147 -12.81 12.27 -2.01
CA THR A 147 -13.79 11.18 -1.91
C THR A 147 -13.44 10.03 -2.85
N MET A 148 -13.08 10.32 -4.11
CA MET A 148 -12.72 9.28 -5.08
C MET A 148 -11.44 8.54 -4.68
N ILE A 149 -10.43 9.24 -4.18
CA ILE A 149 -9.18 8.63 -3.72
C ILE A 149 -9.45 7.77 -2.48
N ARG A 150 -10.20 8.27 -1.50
CA ARG A 150 -10.57 7.48 -0.32
C ARG A 150 -11.32 6.22 -0.70
N ALA A 151 -12.39 6.35 -1.48
CA ALA A 151 -13.18 5.20 -1.93
C ALA A 151 -12.32 4.20 -2.71
N ALA A 152 -11.43 4.68 -3.59
CA ALA A 152 -10.56 3.80 -4.35
C ALA A 152 -9.50 3.12 -3.48
N PHE A 153 -8.90 3.80 -2.50
CA PHE A 153 -7.70 3.33 -1.81
C PHE A 153 -7.93 2.89 -0.36
N LEU A 154 -9.00 3.33 0.29
CA LEU A 154 -9.35 2.93 1.65
C LEU A 154 -10.53 1.97 1.68
N ASP A 155 -11.59 2.24 0.87
CA ASP A 155 -12.82 1.46 0.89
C ASP A 155 -12.85 0.34 -0.16
N GLY A 156 -11.77 0.17 -0.94
CA GLY A 156 -11.63 -0.92 -1.91
C GLY A 156 -12.47 -0.80 -3.19
N ALA A 157 -13.15 0.35 -3.41
CA ALA A 157 -13.95 0.55 -4.62
C ALA A 157 -13.08 0.53 -5.88
N THR A 158 -13.57 -0.13 -6.93
CA THR A 158 -12.86 -0.16 -8.21
C THR A 158 -13.18 1.05 -9.06
N TYR A 159 -12.29 1.38 -9.99
CA TYR A 159 -12.53 2.50 -10.91
C TYR A 159 -13.80 2.33 -11.77
N PRO A 160 -14.16 1.13 -12.25
CA PRO A 160 -15.46 0.92 -12.88
C PRO A 160 -16.65 1.22 -11.97
N GLN A 161 -16.64 0.71 -10.72
CA GLN A 161 -17.70 0.99 -9.74
C GLN A 161 -17.81 2.49 -9.42
N LEU A 162 -16.66 3.18 -9.27
CA LEU A 162 -16.63 4.62 -9.06
C LEU A 162 -17.16 5.38 -10.28
N ALA A 163 -16.81 4.93 -11.50
CA ALA A 163 -17.29 5.53 -12.74
C ALA A 163 -18.81 5.39 -12.89
N GLU A 164 -19.35 4.23 -12.55
CA GLU A 164 -20.79 3.97 -12.54
C GLU A 164 -21.52 4.83 -11.49
N ARG A 165 -21.01 4.86 -10.23
CA ARG A 165 -21.59 5.65 -9.15
C ARG A 165 -21.63 7.14 -9.50
N GLU A 166 -20.56 7.67 -10.10
CA GLU A 166 -20.45 9.07 -10.52
C GLU A 166 -21.06 9.34 -11.89
N ARG A 167 -21.57 8.31 -12.58
CA ARG A 167 -22.15 8.40 -13.93
C ARG A 167 -21.22 9.06 -14.96
N VAL A 168 -19.93 8.65 -14.93
CA VAL A 168 -18.92 9.17 -15.86
C VAL A 168 -18.21 8.02 -16.59
N PRO A 169 -17.67 8.25 -17.78
CA PRO A 169 -16.85 7.26 -18.47
C PRO A 169 -15.65 6.82 -17.62
N LEU A 170 -15.28 5.54 -17.70
CA LEU A 170 -14.13 4.97 -16.97
C LEU A 170 -12.81 5.74 -17.23
N GLY A 171 -12.62 6.25 -18.47
CA GLY A 171 -11.47 7.08 -18.81
C GLY A 171 -11.42 8.40 -18.02
N THR A 172 -12.59 9.02 -17.82
CA THR A 172 -12.74 10.22 -17.00
C THR A 172 -12.41 9.95 -15.55
N MET A 173 -12.94 8.86 -14.98
CA MET A 173 -12.63 8.44 -13.62
C MET A 173 -11.14 8.20 -13.41
N LYS A 174 -10.47 7.47 -14.31
CA LYS A 174 -9.02 7.25 -14.27
C LYS A 174 -8.25 8.56 -14.29
N SER A 175 -8.69 9.53 -15.11
CA SER A 175 -8.05 10.85 -15.23
C SER A 175 -8.22 11.69 -13.97
N TRP A 176 -9.38 11.64 -13.32
CA TRP A 176 -9.64 12.33 -12.05
C TRP A 176 -8.77 11.80 -10.93
N ILE A 177 -8.75 10.48 -10.73
CA ILE A 177 -7.93 9.84 -9.71
C ILE A 177 -6.44 10.13 -9.95
N ARG A 178 -5.96 10.02 -11.21
CA ARG A 178 -4.58 10.34 -11.54
C ARG A 178 -4.21 11.77 -11.18
N ARG A 179 -5.04 12.75 -11.51
CA ARG A 179 -4.79 14.17 -11.17
C ARG A 179 -4.81 14.40 -9.66
N GLY A 180 -5.75 13.79 -8.95
CA GLY A 180 -5.83 13.86 -7.49
C GLY A 180 -4.57 13.28 -6.83
N LEU A 181 -4.09 12.12 -7.30
CA LEU A 181 -2.85 11.50 -6.80
C LEU A 181 -1.61 12.35 -7.11
N GLN A 182 -1.55 13.02 -8.26
CA GLN A 182 -0.45 13.95 -8.59
C GLN A 182 -0.43 15.15 -7.64
N ARG A 183 -1.59 15.73 -7.30
CA ARG A 183 -1.69 16.82 -6.32
C ARG A 183 -1.29 16.36 -4.92
N LEU A 184 -1.79 15.19 -4.50
CA LEU A 184 -1.44 14.57 -3.22
C LEU A 184 0.07 14.35 -3.09
N ARG A 185 0.68 13.81 -4.14
CA ARG A 185 2.13 13.64 -4.20
C ARG A 185 2.87 14.97 -4.05
N GLY A 186 2.48 16.00 -4.81
CA GLY A 186 3.10 17.32 -4.73
C GLY A 186 2.94 18.00 -3.35
N CYS A 187 1.88 17.70 -2.59
CA CYS A 187 1.74 18.13 -1.21
C CYS A 187 2.70 17.37 -0.29
N LEU A 188 2.81 16.05 -0.43
CA LEU A 188 3.65 15.19 0.42
C LEU A 188 5.16 15.41 0.19
N GLU A 189 5.57 15.92 -0.97
CA GLU A 189 6.96 16.22 -1.33
C GLU A 189 7.40 17.63 -0.89
N ARG A 190 6.48 18.49 -0.37
CA ARG A 190 6.78 19.79 0.25
C ARG A 190 7.23 19.62 1.69
#